data_ec86bfac47c01faa07ff5cf62e87631c
#
_entry.id   ec86bfac47c01faa07ff5cf62e87631c
#
_cell.length_a   1.000
_cell.length_b   1.000
_cell.length_c   1.000
_cell.angle_alpha   90.00
_cell.angle_beta   90.00
_cell.angle_gamma   90.00
#
_symmetry.space_group_name_H-M   'P 1'
#
loop_
_entity.id
_entity.type
_entity.pdbx_description
1 polymer ?
#
loop_
_entity_poly.entity_id
_entity_poly.type
_entity_poly.pdbx_seq_one_letter_code
_entity_poly.pdbx_strand_id
1 'polypeptide(L)'
;MSPNAQKTREFSPNVLRRIKLRTRLFVTFLIISLVPVITIGIFSYHAYTQSMNEKVKQAALQSIELLNNNMSTQLGIYSDYIGSISVSDTVQNGVASVNNGHPLTSDIVNGIGEMIVTIPFQSTHLKNIRVVSNDRTVIYDLGYDDITPQRFNELLDNIEAASPQDSLQYIHTYRANDKIVIGRKVYDMHHTSTQLGYIMLYIDESQLSRYIFTDVSFGEGVQLPAD
;
A
#
# COMPACT_ATOMS: atom_id res chain seq x y z
N MET A 1 64.79 13.74 20.82
CA MET A 1 63.43 13.31 21.20
C MET A 1 63.08 14.03 22.48
N SER A 2 62.28 15.08 22.39
CA SER A 2 61.94 15.95 23.53
C SER A 2 60.48 15.65 23.94
N PRO A 3 60.20 15.39 25.22
CA PRO A 3 58.85 15.11 25.68
C PRO A 3 58.07 16.42 25.86
N ASN A 4 56.94 16.48 25.24
CA ASN A 4 56.00 17.59 25.25
C ASN A 4 55.34 17.68 26.63
N ALA A 5 55.69 18.66 27.42
CA ALA A 5 55.11 18.95 28.72
C ALA A 5 53.69 19.51 28.53
N GLN A 6 52.69 18.72 28.87
CA GLN A 6 51.28 19.17 29.02
C GLN A 6 51.20 20.18 30.16
N LYS A 7 51.02 21.44 29.83
CA LYS A 7 50.76 22.54 30.74
C LYS A 7 49.31 22.44 31.27
N THR A 8 49.12 21.73 32.36
CA THR A 8 47.90 21.78 33.15
C THR A 8 47.70 23.20 33.65
N ARG A 9 46.67 23.89 33.17
CA ARG A 9 46.25 25.18 33.70
C ARG A 9 45.68 24.95 35.11
N GLU A 10 46.53 25.17 36.11
CA GLU A 10 46.06 25.25 37.50
C GLU A 10 45.10 26.43 37.62
N PHE A 11 43.85 26.12 37.96
CA PHE A 11 42.83 27.13 38.24
C PHE A 11 43.20 27.81 39.53
N SER A 12 43.79 29.00 39.45
CA SER A 12 44.27 29.73 40.61
C SER A 12 43.11 30.19 41.50
N PRO A 13 43.02 29.73 42.77
CA PRO A 13 41.93 30.08 43.69
C PRO A 13 41.93 31.54 44.12
N ASN A 14 42.91 32.36 43.65
CA ASN A 14 43.08 33.73 44.08
C ASN A 14 42.12 34.76 43.44
N VAL A 15 41.38 34.40 42.38
CA VAL A 15 40.41 35.31 41.74
C VAL A 15 39.23 35.62 42.67
N LEU A 16 38.82 34.68 43.50
CA LEU A 16 37.71 34.83 44.44
C LEU A 16 38.04 35.69 45.66
N ARG A 17 39.32 35.92 45.95
CA ARG A 17 39.77 36.67 47.14
C ARG A 17 39.67 38.19 46.95
N ARG A 18 39.56 38.69 45.73
CA ARG A 18 39.48 40.13 45.40
C ARG A 18 38.04 40.68 45.35
N ILE A 19 37.03 39.82 45.44
CA ILE A 19 35.63 40.21 45.29
C ILE A 19 35.08 40.52 46.69
N LYS A 20 34.29 41.63 46.83
CA LYS A 20 33.62 42.01 48.10
C LYS A 20 32.72 40.82 48.55
N LEU A 21 32.72 40.60 49.87
CA LEU A 21 31.96 39.48 50.50
C LEU A 21 30.54 39.36 50.01
N ARG A 22 29.84 40.48 49.83
CA ARG A 22 28.45 40.57 49.36
C ARG A 22 28.29 39.98 47.94
N THR A 23 29.19 40.30 47.04
CA THR A 23 29.15 39.79 45.66
C THR A 23 29.50 38.30 45.59
N ARG A 24 30.38 37.83 46.45
CA ARG A 24 30.74 36.41 46.55
C ARG A 24 29.55 35.57 47.03
N LEU A 25 28.83 36.03 48.06
CA LEU A 25 27.62 35.37 48.53
C LEU A 25 26.52 35.34 47.43
N PHE A 26 26.34 36.45 46.74
CA PHE A 26 25.34 36.54 45.67
C PHE A 26 25.65 35.56 44.50
N VAL A 27 26.91 35.51 44.05
CA VAL A 27 27.33 34.61 42.95
C VAL A 27 27.22 33.15 43.37
N THR A 28 27.60 32.80 44.61
CA THR A 28 27.46 31.44 45.14
C THR A 28 25.98 31.01 45.19
N PHE A 29 25.11 31.89 45.68
CA PHE A 29 23.66 31.64 45.71
C PHE A 29 23.09 31.48 44.34
N LEU A 30 23.49 32.32 43.38
CA LEU A 30 23.04 32.27 42.00
C LEU A 30 23.48 30.95 41.32
N ILE A 31 24.70 30.47 41.53
CA ILE A 31 25.18 29.21 41.01
C ILE A 31 24.40 28.03 41.60
N ILE A 32 24.22 27.99 42.92
CA ILE A 32 23.49 26.93 43.62
C ILE A 32 22.02 26.87 43.14
N SER A 33 21.43 28.02 42.83
CA SER A 33 20.07 28.10 42.32
C SER A 33 19.95 27.74 40.85
N LEU A 34 20.88 28.20 40.04
CA LEU A 34 20.80 28.06 38.54
C LEU A 34 21.21 26.67 38.07
N VAL A 35 22.22 26.05 38.70
CA VAL A 35 22.73 24.73 38.26
C VAL A 35 21.66 23.64 38.29
N PRO A 36 20.85 23.46 39.37
CA PRO A 36 19.81 22.47 39.39
C PRO A 36 18.73 22.71 38.32
N VAL A 37 18.35 23.99 38.10
CA VAL A 37 17.33 24.34 37.09
C VAL A 37 17.80 23.99 35.67
N ILE A 38 19.04 24.34 35.35
CA ILE A 38 19.63 23.99 34.04
C ILE A 38 19.74 22.47 33.89
N THR A 39 20.20 21.77 34.92
CA THR A 39 20.35 20.31 34.88
C THR A 39 18.98 19.60 34.64
N ILE A 40 17.97 20.03 35.37
CA ILE A 40 16.60 19.50 35.19
C ILE A 40 16.09 19.85 33.79
N GLY A 41 16.33 21.07 33.31
CA GLY A 41 15.93 21.49 31.96
C GLY A 41 16.54 20.64 30.87
N ILE A 42 17.85 20.40 30.94
CA ILE A 42 18.59 19.57 29.96
C ILE A 42 18.06 18.12 30.03
N PHE A 43 17.92 17.55 31.22
CA PHE A 43 17.45 16.19 31.39
C PHE A 43 16.01 16.03 30.88
N SER A 44 15.12 16.95 31.23
CA SER A 44 13.72 16.95 30.74
C SER A 44 13.64 17.09 29.22
N TYR A 45 14.46 17.94 28.64
CA TYR A 45 14.53 18.12 27.19
C TYR A 45 14.95 16.81 26.49
N HIS A 46 15.98 16.14 26.98
CA HIS A 46 16.43 14.86 26.41
C HIS A 46 15.38 13.77 26.55
N ALA A 47 14.79 13.63 27.74
CA ALA A 47 13.75 12.64 28.00
C ALA A 47 12.49 12.88 27.14
N TYR A 48 12.08 14.15 26.99
CA TYR A 48 10.95 14.52 26.14
C TYR A 48 11.22 14.23 24.66
N THR A 49 12.39 14.62 24.16
CA THR A 49 12.76 14.40 22.75
C THR A 49 12.81 12.90 22.42
N GLN A 50 13.39 12.10 23.29
CA GLN A 50 13.45 10.66 23.11
C GLN A 50 12.05 10.03 23.11
N SER A 51 11.21 10.36 24.09
CA SER A 51 9.83 9.87 24.17
C SER A 51 8.99 10.30 22.97
N MET A 52 9.18 11.54 22.49
CA MET A 52 8.45 12.05 21.32
C MET A 52 8.86 11.31 20.04
N ASN A 53 10.16 11.10 19.84
CA ASN A 53 10.65 10.35 18.69
C ASN A 53 10.14 8.91 18.66
N GLU A 54 10.08 8.24 19.82
CA GLU A 54 9.52 6.89 19.92
C GLU A 54 8.02 6.87 19.60
N LYS A 55 7.25 7.84 20.12
CA LYS A 55 5.81 7.95 19.82
C LYS A 55 5.55 8.22 18.35
N VAL A 56 6.31 9.13 17.72
CA VAL A 56 6.20 9.43 16.29
C VAL A 56 6.53 8.18 15.46
N LYS A 57 7.60 7.46 15.81
CA LYS A 57 7.95 6.20 15.14
C LYS A 57 6.86 5.14 15.28
N GLN A 58 6.31 4.96 16.48
CA GLN A 58 5.22 4.01 16.72
C GLN A 58 3.96 4.39 15.93
N ALA A 59 3.57 5.66 15.93
CA ALA A 59 2.43 6.14 15.16
C ALA A 59 2.63 5.92 13.65
N ALA A 60 3.83 6.18 13.12
CA ALA A 60 4.15 5.92 11.72
C ALA A 60 4.07 4.42 11.38
N LEU A 61 4.60 3.55 12.23
CA LEU A 61 4.53 2.10 12.03
C LEU A 61 3.08 1.61 12.06
N GLN A 62 2.26 2.07 13.00
CA GLN A 62 0.84 1.74 13.06
C GLN A 62 0.09 2.20 11.82
N SER A 63 0.38 3.40 11.32
CA SER A 63 -0.22 3.90 10.07
C SER A 63 0.14 3.04 8.86
N ILE A 64 1.40 2.61 8.76
CA ILE A 64 1.86 1.71 7.68
C ILE A 64 1.17 0.35 7.79
N GLU A 65 1.03 -0.19 8.99
CA GLU A 65 0.35 -1.47 9.23
C GLU A 65 -1.13 -1.40 8.85
N LEU A 66 -1.82 -0.33 9.23
CA LEU A 66 -3.22 -0.08 8.83
C LEU A 66 -3.36 0.02 7.31
N LEU A 67 -2.47 0.77 6.64
CA LEU A 67 -2.45 0.87 5.17
C LEU A 67 -2.25 -0.49 4.52
N ASN A 68 -1.30 -1.28 5.01
CA ASN A 68 -1.03 -2.62 4.48
C ASN A 68 -2.24 -3.55 4.68
N ASN A 69 -2.88 -3.52 5.84
CA ASN A 69 -4.08 -4.32 6.12
C ASN A 69 -5.26 -3.89 5.24
N ASN A 70 -5.47 -2.58 5.03
CA ASN A 70 -6.51 -2.08 4.15
C ASN A 70 -6.27 -2.50 2.70
N MET A 71 -5.04 -2.36 2.20
CA MET A 71 -4.66 -2.84 0.86
C MET A 71 -4.90 -4.35 0.72
N SER A 72 -4.45 -5.13 1.69
CA SER A 72 -4.60 -6.58 1.68
C SER A 72 -6.07 -7.00 1.68
N THR A 73 -6.89 -6.32 2.48
CA THR A 73 -8.34 -6.55 2.51
C THR A 73 -8.99 -6.22 1.18
N GLN A 74 -8.65 -5.09 0.56
CA GLN A 74 -9.20 -4.72 -0.75
C GLN A 74 -8.78 -5.70 -1.85
N LEU A 75 -7.51 -6.09 -1.89
CA LEU A 75 -7.03 -7.10 -2.83
C LEU A 75 -7.73 -8.45 -2.60
N GLY A 76 -8.01 -8.81 -1.35
CA GLY A 76 -8.81 -9.99 -0.99
C GLY A 76 -10.22 -9.94 -1.59
N ILE A 77 -10.92 -8.82 -1.45
CA ILE A 77 -12.26 -8.63 -2.03
C ILE A 77 -12.24 -8.79 -3.55
N TYR A 78 -11.26 -8.19 -4.25
CA TYR A 78 -11.13 -8.38 -5.70
C TYR A 78 -10.77 -9.82 -6.07
N SER A 79 -9.97 -10.49 -5.24
CA SER A 79 -9.62 -11.90 -5.39
C SER A 79 -10.86 -12.80 -5.34
N ASP A 80 -11.69 -12.60 -4.33
CA ASP A 80 -12.92 -13.38 -4.12
C ASP A 80 -13.91 -13.11 -5.25
N TYR A 81 -13.99 -11.87 -5.70
CA TYR A 81 -14.86 -11.48 -6.80
C TYR A 81 -14.47 -12.17 -8.12
N ILE A 82 -13.19 -12.04 -8.52
CA ILE A 82 -12.70 -12.71 -9.74
C ILE A 82 -12.77 -14.23 -9.62
N GLY A 83 -12.59 -14.76 -8.40
CA GLY A 83 -12.78 -16.16 -8.07
C GLY A 83 -14.21 -16.61 -8.34
N SER A 84 -15.19 -15.89 -7.85
CA SER A 84 -16.61 -16.19 -8.04
C SER A 84 -17.00 -16.16 -9.52
N ILE A 85 -16.49 -15.18 -10.28
CA ILE A 85 -16.71 -15.12 -11.73
C ILE A 85 -16.08 -16.35 -12.42
N SER A 86 -14.86 -16.72 -12.04
CA SER A 86 -14.11 -17.79 -12.70
C SER A 86 -14.71 -19.17 -12.54
N VAL A 87 -15.45 -19.41 -11.44
CA VAL A 87 -16.11 -20.69 -11.17
C VAL A 87 -17.61 -20.73 -11.55
N SER A 88 -18.12 -19.64 -12.09
CA SER A 88 -19.54 -19.61 -12.54
C SER A 88 -19.75 -20.49 -13.76
N ASP A 89 -20.77 -21.33 -13.72
CA ASP A 89 -21.16 -22.19 -14.85
C ASP A 89 -21.40 -21.39 -16.13
N THR A 90 -21.99 -20.21 -16.03
CA THR A 90 -22.25 -19.33 -17.17
C THR A 90 -20.96 -18.89 -17.86
N VAL A 91 -19.95 -18.51 -17.09
CA VAL A 91 -18.63 -18.12 -17.62
C VAL A 91 -17.90 -19.34 -18.17
N GLN A 92 -17.89 -20.44 -17.42
CA GLN A 92 -17.25 -21.69 -17.81
C GLN A 92 -17.78 -22.19 -19.15
N ASN A 93 -19.13 -22.33 -19.26
CA ASN A 93 -19.78 -22.82 -20.47
C ASN A 93 -19.60 -21.82 -21.63
N GLY A 94 -19.71 -20.53 -21.38
CA GLY A 94 -19.52 -19.49 -22.40
C GLY A 94 -18.12 -19.52 -22.98
N VAL A 95 -17.09 -19.55 -22.13
CA VAL A 95 -15.69 -19.59 -22.57
C VAL A 95 -15.37 -20.92 -23.27
N ALA A 96 -15.82 -22.05 -22.72
CA ALA A 96 -15.62 -23.36 -23.33
C ALA A 96 -16.30 -23.47 -24.72
N SER A 97 -17.48 -22.87 -24.87
CA SER A 97 -18.20 -22.83 -26.16
C SER A 97 -17.36 -22.10 -27.23
N VAL A 98 -16.82 -20.94 -26.91
CA VAL A 98 -15.96 -20.18 -27.83
C VAL A 98 -14.67 -20.93 -28.16
N ASN A 99 -14.02 -21.52 -27.14
CA ASN A 99 -12.80 -22.34 -27.36
C ASN A 99 -13.04 -23.56 -28.26
N ASN A 100 -14.27 -24.10 -28.26
CA ASN A 100 -14.67 -25.21 -29.15
C ASN A 100 -15.07 -24.75 -30.56
N GLY A 101 -14.82 -23.47 -30.89
CA GLY A 101 -15.08 -22.91 -32.21
C GLY A 101 -16.54 -22.51 -32.48
N HIS A 102 -17.39 -22.51 -31.45
CA HIS A 102 -18.71 -21.93 -31.59
C HIS A 102 -18.67 -20.42 -31.68
N PRO A 103 -19.53 -19.80 -32.51
CA PRO A 103 -19.52 -18.32 -32.63
C PRO A 103 -19.94 -17.67 -31.32
N LEU A 104 -19.31 -16.54 -31.03
CA LEU A 104 -19.70 -15.68 -29.90
C LEU A 104 -21.11 -15.13 -30.17
N THR A 105 -22.12 -15.61 -29.39
CA THR A 105 -23.49 -15.18 -29.51
C THR A 105 -23.83 -14.11 -28.46
N SER A 106 -24.87 -13.31 -28.76
CA SER A 106 -25.40 -12.35 -27.79
C SER A 106 -25.87 -13.01 -26.49
N ASP A 107 -26.35 -14.24 -26.56
CA ASP A 107 -26.82 -14.98 -25.38
C ASP A 107 -25.66 -15.30 -24.43
N ILE A 108 -24.49 -15.68 -24.95
CA ILE A 108 -23.27 -15.88 -24.14
C ILE A 108 -22.84 -14.57 -23.48
N VAL A 109 -22.76 -13.48 -24.25
CA VAL A 109 -22.35 -12.16 -23.74
C VAL A 109 -23.31 -11.66 -22.67
N ASN A 110 -24.61 -11.71 -22.94
CA ASN A 110 -25.65 -11.25 -22.01
C ASN A 110 -25.67 -12.12 -20.75
N GLY A 111 -25.62 -13.45 -20.88
CA GLY A 111 -25.58 -14.36 -19.73
C GLY A 111 -24.39 -14.10 -18.80
N ILE A 112 -23.20 -13.86 -19.35
CA ILE A 112 -22.01 -13.48 -18.56
C ILE A 112 -22.24 -12.11 -17.90
N GLY A 113 -22.79 -11.14 -18.62
CA GLY A 113 -23.08 -9.80 -18.11
C GLY A 113 -24.09 -9.83 -16.95
N GLU A 114 -25.20 -10.55 -17.09
CA GLU A 114 -26.20 -10.72 -16.03
C GLU A 114 -25.59 -11.37 -14.79
N MET A 115 -24.77 -12.39 -14.97
CA MET A 115 -24.09 -13.06 -13.87
C MET A 115 -23.15 -12.11 -13.14
N ILE A 116 -22.32 -11.36 -13.86
CA ILE A 116 -21.38 -10.40 -13.28
C ILE A 116 -22.11 -9.32 -12.46
N VAL A 117 -23.24 -8.81 -12.96
CA VAL A 117 -24.04 -7.81 -12.25
C VAL A 117 -24.75 -8.40 -11.04
N THR A 118 -25.09 -9.68 -11.06
CA THR A 118 -25.80 -10.37 -9.97
C THR A 118 -24.87 -10.65 -8.77
N ILE A 119 -23.57 -10.82 -8.99
CA ILE A 119 -22.61 -10.98 -7.89
C ILE A 119 -22.52 -9.65 -7.12
N PRO A 120 -22.86 -9.64 -5.80
CA PRO A 120 -22.84 -8.41 -5.03
C PRO A 120 -21.39 -7.93 -4.88
N PHE A 121 -21.00 -6.99 -5.72
CA PHE A 121 -19.72 -6.34 -5.69
C PHE A 121 -19.90 -4.83 -5.54
N GLN A 122 -19.64 -4.33 -4.34
CA GLN A 122 -19.86 -2.93 -3.99
C GLN A 122 -18.59 -2.08 -4.16
N SER A 123 -17.81 -2.29 -5.22
CA SER A 123 -16.66 -1.42 -5.45
C SER A 123 -16.98 -0.36 -6.50
N THR A 124 -16.99 0.89 -6.07
CA THR A 124 -17.06 2.07 -6.96
C THR A 124 -15.77 2.27 -7.78
N HIS A 125 -14.74 1.48 -7.51
CA HIS A 125 -13.41 1.62 -8.10
C HIS A 125 -13.19 0.71 -9.31
N LEU A 126 -14.10 -0.22 -9.56
CA LEU A 126 -14.05 -1.10 -10.72
C LEU A 126 -14.46 -0.32 -11.97
N LYS A 127 -13.56 -0.27 -12.95
CA LYS A 127 -13.79 0.41 -14.23
C LYS A 127 -14.23 -0.56 -15.32
N ASN A 128 -13.63 -1.73 -15.34
CA ASN A 128 -13.91 -2.72 -16.37
C ASN A 128 -13.66 -4.15 -15.89
N ILE A 129 -14.38 -5.08 -16.48
CA ILE A 129 -14.18 -6.52 -16.37
C ILE A 129 -14.11 -7.07 -17.79
N ARG A 130 -13.05 -7.84 -18.06
CA ARG A 130 -12.93 -8.61 -19.31
C ARG A 130 -12.87 -10.08 -19.03
N VAL A 131 -13.63 -10.83 -19.79
CA VAL A 131 -13.54 -12.29 -19.91
C VAL A 131 -12.99 -12.61 -21.28
N VAL A 132 -11.91 -13.37 -21.32
CA VAL A 132 -11.12 -13.63 -22.51
C VAL A 132 -10.94 -15.13 -22.68
N SER A 133 -11.14 -15.66 -23.87
CA SER A 133 -10.90 -17.07 -24.21
C SER A 133 -9.40 -17.39 -24.30
N ASN A 134 -9.09 -18.66 -24.46
CA ASN A 134 -7.70 -19.12 -24.54
C ASN A 134 -6.99 -18.64 -25.82
N ASP A 135 -7.73 -18.40 -26.89
CA ASP A 135 -7.24 -17.82 -28.15
C ASP A 135 -7.16 -16.28 -28.13
N ARG A 136 -7.35 -15.67 -26.92
CA ARG A 136 -7.33 -14.21 -26.68
C ARG A 136 -8.51 -13.44 -27.25
N THR A 137 -9.59 -14.14 -27.65
CA THR A 137 -10.82 -13.47 -28.04
C THR A 137 -11.52 -12.89 -26.82
N VAL A 138 -11.86 -11.62 -26.86
CA VAL A 138 -12.65 -10.95 -25.81
C VAL A 138 -14.11 -11.42 -25.92
N ILE A 139 -14.57 -12.16 -24.93
CA ILE A 139 -15.93 -12.70 -24.85
C ILE A 139 -16.87 -11.69 -24.22
N TYR A 140 -16.40 -11.02 -23.17
CA TYR A 140 -17.16 -10.04 -22.43
C TYR A 140 -16.29 -8.85 -22.05
N ASP A 141 -16.85 -7.64 -22.17
CA ASP A 141 -16.21 -6.39 -21.79
C ASP A 141 -17.28 -5.47 -21.18
N LEU A 142 -17.19 -5.20 -19.88
CA LEU A 142 -18.19 -4.41 -19.14
C LEU A 142 -18.09 -2.93 -19.43
N GLY A 143 -16.89 -2.41 -19.71
CA GLY A 143 -16.63 -0.99 -19.76
C GLY A 143 -15.73 -0.57 -20.90
N TYR A 144 -15.59 0.74 -21.00
CA TYR A 144 -14.67 1.33 -21.96
C TYR A 144 -13.31 1.51 -21.30
N ASP A 145 -12.27 0.96 -21.91
CA ASP A 145 -10.91 1.28 -21.53
C ASP A 145 -10.10 1.71 -22.77
N ASP A 146 -9.03 2.47 -22.52
CA ASP A 146 -8.11 3.03 -23.51
C ASP A 146 -6.85 2.16 -23.66
N ILE A 147 -6.94 0.88 -23.30
CA ILE A 147 -5.82 -0.05 -23.41
C ILE A 147 -5.67 -0.48 -24.88
N THR A 148 -4.51 -0.18 -25.43
CA THR A 148 -4.19 -0.59 -26.81
C THR A 148 -4.13 -2.11 -26.93
N PRO A 149 -4.45 -2.68 -28.12
CA PRO A 149 -4.36 -4.13 -28.35
C PRO A 149 -2.98 -4.72 -28.03
N GLN A 150 -1.92 -3.96 -28.27
CA GLN A 150 -0.56 -4.37 -27.94
C GLN A 150 -0.40 -4.51 -26.43
N ARG A 151 -0.83 -3.51 -25.66
CA ARG A 151 -0.74 -3.53 -24.19
C ARG A 151 -1.61 -4.62 -23.58
N PHE A 152 -2.78 -4.87 -24.16
CA PHE A 152 -3.66 -5.96 -23.76
C PHE A 152 -2.96 -7.33 -23.90
N ASN A 153 -2.30 -7.58 -25.03
CA ASN A 153 -1.55 -8.82 -25.23
C ASN A 153 -0.36 -8.94 -24.26
N GLU A 154 0.37 -7.86 -24.00
CA GLU A 154 1.44 -7.86 -22.99
C GLU A 154 0.92 -8.22 -21.60
N LEU A 155 -0.28 -7.73 -21.22
CA LEU A 155 -0.89 -8.08 -19.94
C LEU A 155 -1.23 -9.57 -19.87
N LEU A 156 -1.79 -10.14 -20.94
CA LEU A 156 -2.08 -11.57 -21.02
C LEU A 156 -0.81 -12.42 -20.95
N ASP A 157 0.25 -12.04 -21.68
CA ASP A 157 1.55 -12.72 -21.65
C ASP A 157 2.14 -12.72 -20.22
N ASN A 158 2.01 -11.61 -19.51
CA ASN A 158 2.47 -11.51 -18.13
C ASN A 158 1.64 -12.38 -17.18
N ILE A 159 0.31 -12.42 -17.33
CA ILE A 159 -0.56 -13.30 -16.54
C ILE A 159 -0.19 -14.77 -16.83
N GLU A 160 0.11 -15.09 -18.08
CA GLU A 160 0.48 -16.44 -18.47
C GLU A 160 1.83 -16.87 -17.90
N ALA A 161 2.83 -16.00 -17.99
CA ALA A 161 4.20 -16.27 -17.54
C ALA A 161 4.32 -16.40 -16.00
N ALA A 162 3.54 -15.62 -15.26
CA ALA A 162 3.67 -15.52 -13.82
C ALA A 162 2.82 -16.54 -13.04
N SER A 163 1.84 -17.21 -13.68
CA SER A 163 0.93 -18.13 -13.00
C SER A 163 1.51 -19.53 -12.94
N PRO A 164 1.78 -20.08 -11.74
CA PRO A 164 2.06 -21.51 -11.61
C PRO A 164 0.85 -22.33 -12.06
N GLN A 165 1.12 -23.43 -12.74
CA GLN A 165 0.10 -24.30 -13.33
C GLN A 165 -0.95 -24.85 -12.35
N ASP A 166 -0.64 -24.85 -11.04
CA ASP A 166 -1.42 -25.49 -10.00
C ASP A 166 -2.19 -24.54 -9.06
N SER A 167 -2.16 -23.23 -9.27
CA SER A 167 -2.77 -22.32 -8.30
C SER A 167 -4.01 -21.63 -8.83
N LEU A 168 -5.18 -22.16 -8.41
CA LEU A 168 -6.51 -21.54 -8.60
C LEU A 168 -6.63 -20.15 -7.92
N GLN A 169 -5.62 -19.73 -7.15
CA GLN A 169 -5.66 -18.54 -6.31
C GLN A 169 -4.64 -17.46 -6.70
N TYR A 170 -4.00 -17.55 -7.87
CA TYR A 170 -2.96 -16.60 -8.21
C TYR A 170 -3.50 -15.37 -8.91
N ILE A 171 -3.34 -14.21 -8.27
CA ILE A 171 -3.76 -12.92 -8.79
C ILE A 171 -2.52 -12.12 -9.14
N HIS A 172 -2.48 -11.59 -10.34
CA HIS A 172 -1.42 -10.72 -10.80
C HIS A 172 -1.93 -9.28 -10.84
N THR A 173 -1.16 -8.37 -10.28
CA THR A 173 -1.45 -6.94 -10.29
C THR A 173 -0.49 -6.23 -11.22
N TYR A 174 -1.02 -5.57 -12.23
CA TYR A 174 -0.24 -4.81 -13.20
C TYR A 174 -0.73 -3.37 -13.27
N ARG A 175 0.21 -2.44 -13.39
CA ARG A 175 -0.12 -1.04 -13.61
C ARG A 175 -0.20 -0.75 -15.11
N ALA A 176 -1.34 -0.25 -15.57
CA ALA A 176 -1.55 0.16 -16.95
C ALA A 176 -2.42 1.42 -17.02
N ASN A 177 -1.88 2.53 -17.52
CA ASN A 177 -2.61 3.80 -17.72
C ASN A 177 -3.43 4.24 -16.49
N ASP A 178 -2.78 4.42 -15.33
CA ASP A 178 -3.42 4.78 -14.05
C ASP A 178 -4.50 3.79 -13.56
N LYS A 179 -4.46 2.57 -14.09
CA LYS A 179 -5.32 1.47 -13.68
C LYS A 179 -4.46 0.34 -13.12
N ILE A 180 -4.98 -0.28 -12.09
CA ILE A 180 -4.44 -1.54 -11.58
C ILE A 180 -5.23 -2.65 -12.25
N VAL A 181 -4.52 -3.57 -12.90
CA VAL A 181 -5.14 -4.73 -13.54
C VAL A 181 -4.87 -5.96 -12.68
N ILE A 182 -5.95 -6.62 -12.26
CA ILE A 182 -5.87 -7.90 -11.57
C ILE A 182 -6.34 -8.97 -12.55
N GLY A 183 -5.43 -9.87 -12.90
CA GLY A 183 -5.69 -10.92 -13.87
C GLY A 183 -5.62 -12.31 -13.25
N ARG A 184 -6.49 -13.22 -13.73
CA ARG A 184 -6.53 -14.62 -13.30
C ARG A 184 -6.78 -15.52 -14.49
N LYS A 185 -6.12 -16.70 -14.53
CA LYS A 185 -6.47 -17.79 -15.43
C LYS A 185 -7.78 -18.45 -14.98
N VAL A 186 -8.59 -18.80 -15.93
CA VAL A 186 -9.82 -19.59 -15.74
C VAL A 186 -9.50 -21.03 -16.12
N TYR A 187 -9.69 -21.93 -15.18
CA TYR A 187 -9.54 -23.37 -15.40
C TYR A 187 -10.91 -24.05 -15.38
N ASP A 188 -11.03 -25.11 -16.16
CA ASP A 188 -12.21 -25.95 -16.15
C ASP A 188 -12.44 -26.53 -14.74
N MET A 189 -13.63 -26.36 -14.19
CA MET A 189 -13.96 -26.88 -12.85
C MET A 189 -13.97 -28.41 -12.80
N HIS A 190 -14.27 -29.07 -13.92
CA HIS A 190 -14.32 -30.54 -14.02
C HIS A 190 -12.97 -31.13 -14.42
N HIS A 191 -12.12 -30.33 -15.08
CA HIS A 191 -10.80 -30.72 -15.56
C HIS A 191 -9.79 -29.60 -15.21
N THR A 192 -9.41 -29.50 -13.95
CA THR A 192 -8.62 -28.39 -13.40
C THR A 192 -7.24 -28.17 -14.05
N SER A 193 -6.78 -29.12 -14.86
CA SER A 193 -5.57 -28.97 -15.69
C SER A 193 -5.82 -28.25 -17.01
N THR A 194 -7.09 -28.06 -17.43
CA THR A 194 -7.45 -27.43 -18.70
C THR A 194 -7.72 -25.97 -18.47
N GLN A 195 -6.87 -25.10 -19.00
CA GLN A 195 -7.12 -23.66 -19.00
C GLN A 195 -8.17 -23.33 -20.07
N LEU A 196 -9.19 -22.58 -19.66
CA LEU A 196 -10.25 -22.09 -20.53
C LEU A 196 -9.99 -20.67 -21.05
N GLY A 197 -9.37 -19.82 -20.22
CA GLY A 197 -9.15 -18.44 -20.60
C GLY A 197 -8.65 -17.57 -19.44
N TYR A 198 -9.01 -16.31 -19.49
CA TYR A 198 -8.57 -15.31 -18.52
C TYR A 198 -9.72 -14.41 -18.10
N ILE A 199 -9.66 -13.92 -16.86
CA ILE A 199 -10.50 -12.83 -16.37
C ILE A 199 -9.60 -11.71 -15.92
N MET A 200 -9.93 -10.48 -16.28
CA MET A 200 -9.17 -9.28 -15.93
C MET A 200 -10.11 -8.25 -15.32
N LEU A 201 -9.76 -7.74 -14.15
CA LEU A 201 -10.40 -6.61 -13.49
C LEU A 201 -9.54 -5.37 -13.64
N TYR A 202 -10.14 -4.28 -14.06
CA TYR A 202 -9.49 -2.97 -14.20
C TYR A 202 -9.99 -2.03 -13.11
N ILE A 203 -9.11 -1.57 -12.25
CA ILE A 203 -9.39 -0.78 -11.07
C ILE A 203 -8.76 0.60 -11.25
N ASP A 204 -9.51 1.65 -10.91
CA ASP A 204 -8.99 3.02 -10.91
C ASP A 204 -8.00 3.21 -9.75
N GLU A 205 -6.73 3.43 -10.08
CA GLU A 205 -5.67 3.61 -9.08
C GLU A 205 -5.92 4.82 -8.19
N SER A 206 -6.40 5.93 -8.77
CA SER A 206 -6.62 7.17 -8.03
C SER A 206 -7.74 7.05 -6.99
N GLN A 207 -8.79 6.33 -7.34
CA GLN A 207 -9.91 6.08 -6.45
C GLN A 207 -9.54 5.07 -5.36
N LEU A 208 -8.84 4.01 -5.73
CA LEU A 208 -8.34 3.02 -4.77
C LEU A 208 -7.39 3.67 -3.75
N SER A 209 -6.44 4.47 -4.22
CA SER A 209 -5.53 5.22 -3.36
C SER A 209 -6.28 6.14 -2.40
N ARG A 210 -7.25 6.89 -2.91
CA ARG A 210 -8.06 7.79 -2.08
C ARG A 210 -8.80 7.02 -0.98
N TYR A 211 -9.42 5.90 -1.32
CA TYR A 211 -10.12 5.05 -0.36
C TYR A 211 -9.18 4.54 0.74
N ILE A 212 -8.01 4.00 0.36
CA ILE A 212 -7.01 3.47 1.29
C ILE A 212 -6.48 4.56 2.23
N PHE A 213 -6.24 5.78 1.72
CA PHE A 213 -5.69 6.88 2.50
C PHE A 213 -6.73 7.66 3.30
N THR A 214 -8.01 7.64 2.92
CA THR A 214 -9.07 8.37 3.66
C THR A 214 -9.38 7.70 5.00
N ASP A 215 -9.28 6.37 5.08
CA ASP A 215 -9.46 5.62 6.33
C ASP A 215 -8.28 5.78 7.31
N VAL A 216 -7.12 6.22 6.81
CA VAL A 216 -5.99 6.60 7.65
C VAL A 216 -6.11 8.08 7.96
N SER A 217 -7.08 8.46 8.79
CA SER A 217 -7.09 9.79 9.40
C SER A 217 -5.83 9.90 10.26
N PHE A 218 -4.82 10.56 9.74
CA PHE A 218 -3.74 11.09 10.57
C PHE A 218 -4.44 11.93 11.64
N GLY A 219 -4.34 11.52 12.90
CA GLY A 219 -5.03 12.13 14.01
C GLY A 219 -5.00 13.66 13.86
N GLU A 220 -6.14 14.31 14.10
CA GLU A 220 -6.37 15.73 13.96
C GLU A 220 -5.15 16.54 14.43
N GLY A 221 -4.35 17.06 13.51
CA GLY A 221 -3.16 17.86 13.87
C GLY A 221 -2.14 18.11 12.76
N VAL A 222 -2.18 17.41 11.64
CA VAL A 222 -1.27 17.68 10.53
C VAL A 222 -2.05 18.27 9.36
N GLN A 223 -2.27 19.59 9.39
CA GLN A 223 -2.64 20.34 8.20
C GLN A 223 -1.42 20.34 7.27
N LEU A 224 -1.52 19.63 6.15
CA LEU A 224 -0.58 19.81 5.04
C LEU A 224 -0.76 21.24 4.49
N PRO A 225 0.33 22.00 4.24
CA PRO A 225 0.21 23.28 3.58
C PRO A 225 -0.41 23.06 2.19
N ALA A 226 -1.44 23.84 1.90
CA ALA A 226 -2.00 23.94 0.56
C ALA A 226 -0.98 24.71 -0.30
N ASP A 227 -0.44 24.06 -1.32
CA ASP A 227 0.25 24.71 -2.46
C ASP A 227 -0.75 25.07 -3.55
#